data_044862d3737b799783623d6793cd2dd5
#
_entry.id   044862d3737b799783623d6793cd2dd5
#
_cell.length_a   1.000
_cell.length_b   1.000
_cell.length_c   1.000
_cell.angle_alpha   90.00
_cell.angle_beta   90.00
_cell.angle_gamma   90.00
#
_symmetry.space_group_name_H-M   'P 1'
#
loop_
_entity.id
_entity.type
_entity.pdbx_description
1 polymer ?
#
loop_
_entity_poly.entity_id
_entity_poly.type
_entity_poly.pdbx_seq_one_letter_code
_entity_poly.pdbx_strand_id
1 'polypeptide(L)'
;MIKKTNRKKVIHCNLNDIYMSVAFNKGIVVVLHAPKSCSHIVYNALLDSRRRIALRYHKKLPALNDNLFVTGISDKETIFGGEKLLKNTLEEIIKEKNPECIIVISGCVAGVIGDDVQSVCTNTEALSGIPVIHIPGAGFMSNQQQEGILLTTKFLYEKFADNNIRKNNKSALIFGINKLYLLPQDIE
;
A
#
# COMPACT_ATOMS: atom_id res chain seq x y z
N MET A 1 -30.56 19.03 25.83
CA MET A 1 -30.62 17.76 25.06
C MET A 1 -30.01 18.02 23.69
N ILE A 2 -28.75 17.68 23.47
CA ILE A 2 -28.07 17.92 22.17
C ILE A 2 -28.52 16.82 21.22
N LYS A 3 -29.25 17.18 20.15
CA LYS A 3 -29.63 16.25 19.10
C LYS A 3 -28.36 15.60 18.53
N LYS A 4 -28.23 14.28 18.65
CA LYS A 4 -27.20 13.50 17.91
C LYS A 4 -27.37 13.80 16.43
N THR A 5 -26.59 14.72 15.91
CA THR A 5 -26.46 14.89 14.46
C THR A 5 -25.89 13.58 13.91
N ASN A 6 -26.61 12.96 12.98
CA ASN A 6 -26.19 11.76 12.28
C ASN A 6 -24.98 12.13 11.38
N ARG A 7 -23.79 12.26 11.99
CA ARG A 7 -22.56 12.53 11.25
C ARG A 7 -22.28 11.30 10.41
N LYS A 8 -22.43 11.42 9.09
CA LYS A 8 -22.00 10.39 8.16
C LYS A 8 -20.53 10.09 8.48
N LYS A 9 -20.21 8.82 8.69
CA LYS A 9 -18.82 8.38 8.85
C LYS A 9 -18.03 8.88 7.64
N VAL A 10 -16.91 9.55 7.88
CA VAL A 10 -15.98 9.89 6.80
C VAL A 10 -15.43 8.56 6.28
N ILE A 11 -15.58 8.34 4.98
CA ILE A 11 -15.03 7.16 4.32
C ILE A 11 -13.51 7.26 4.40
N HIS A 12 -12.88 6.27 5.01
CA HIS A 12 -11.42 6.21 5.11
C HIS A 12 -10.82 5.66 3.81
N CYS A 13 -9.71 6.23 3.38
CA CYS A 13 -9.00 5.76 2.18
C CYS A 13 -7.95 4.72 2.58
N ASN A 14 -8.17 3.47 2.21
CA ASN A 14 -7.26 2.37 2.54
C ASN A 14 -5.90 2.47 1.84
N LEU A 15 -5.77 3.25 0.76
CA LEU A 15 -4.48 3.45 0.09
C LEU A 15 -3.38 3.94 1.03
N ASN A 16 -3.73 4.85 1.96
CA ASN A 16 -2.78 5.34 2.96
C ASN A 16 -2.30 4.22 3.88
N ASP A 17 -3.21 3.44 4.42
CA ASP A 17 -2.88 2.39 5.39
C ASP A 17 -2.04 1.29 4.75
N ILE A 18 -2.39 0.88 3.52
CA ILE A 18 -1.64 -0.11 2.76
C ILE A 18 -0.23 0.41 2.46
N TYR A 19 -0.12 1.62 1.90
CA TYR A 19 1.19 2.19 1.57
C TYR A 19 2.06 2.37 2.82
N MET A 20 1.50 2.90 3.90
CA MET A 20 2.21 3.10 5.16
C MET A 20 2.76 1.80 5.75
N SER A 21 2.07 0.69 5.52
CA SER A 21 2.50 -0.64 6.00
C SER A 21 3.77 -1.13 5.30
N VAL A 22 4.08 -0.63 4.10
CA VAL A 22 5.19 -1.11 3.27
C VAL A 22 6.19 -0.03 2.88
N ALA A 23 5.92 1.24 3.16
CA ALA A 23 6.70 2.39 2.71
C ALA A 23 8.18 2.39 3.15
N PHE A 24 8.52 1.67 4.21
CA PHE A 24 9.87 1.61 4.76
C PHE A 24 10.61 0.31 4.45
N ASN A 25 9.98 -0.62 3.75
CA ASN A 25 10.61 -1.88 3.39
C ASN A 25 11.55 -1.66 2.19
N LYS A 26 12.80 -2.02 2.37
CA LYS A 26 13.78 -2.01 1.28
C LYS A 26 13.47 -3.14 0.29
N GLY A 27 13.78 -2.93 -0.97
CA GLY A 27 13.53 -3.92 -2.02
C GLY A 27 12.09 -3.98 -2.53
N ILE A 28 11.11 -3.40 -1.80
CA ILE A 28 9.72 -3.37 -2.23
C ILE A 28 9.44 -2.07 -3.00
N VAL A 29 8.85 -2.22 -4.18
CA VAL A 29 8.28 -1.11 -4.95
C VAL A 29 6.77 -1.15 -4.85
N VAL A 30 6.16 0.01 -4.65
CA VAL A 30 4.71 0.18 -4.55
C VAL A 30 4.19 0.92 -5.78
N VAL A 31 3.19 0.35 -6.43
CA VAL A 31 2.51 0.94 -7.59
C VAL A 31 1.06 1.23 -7.23
N LEU A 32 0.68 2.49 -7.27
CA LEU A 32 -0.71 2.89 -7.17
C LEU A 32 -1.35 2.85 -8.54
N HIS A 33 -2.26 1.91 -8.77
CA HIS A 33 -3.10 1.89 -9.96
C HIS A 33 -4.30 2.80 -9.74
N ALA A 34 -4.08 4.10 -9.97
CA ALA A 34 -4.99 5.18 -9.59
C ALA A 34 -4.65 6.47 -10.34
N PRO A 35 -5.51 7.49 -10.30
CA PRO A 35 -5.17 8.84 -10.73
C PRO A 35 -3.99 9.44 -9.94
N LYS A 36 -3.24 10.37 -10.57
CA LYS A 36 -2.09 11.04 -9.93
C LYS A 36 -2.45 11.76 -8.62
N SER A 37 -3.66 12.25 -8.48
CA SER A 37 -4.15 12.89 -7.24
C SER A 37 -4.09 11.96 -6.03
N CYS A 38 -4.34 10.67 -6.22
CA CYS A 38 -4.27 9.68 -5.14
C CYS A 38 -2.85 9.53 -4.61
N SER A 39 -1.85 9.46 -5.48
CA SER A 39 -0.44 9.37 -5.04
C SER A 39 0.00 10.63 -4.29
N HIS A 40 -0.47 11.80 -4.71
CA HIS A 40 -0.16 13.05 -4.03
C HIS A 40 -0.72 13.09 -2.60
N ILE A 41 -1.96 12.64 -2.42
CA ILE A 41 -2.59 12.55 -1.09
C ILE A 41 -1.82 11.58 -0.19
N VAL A 42 -1.51 10.38 -0.69
CA VAL A 42 -0.78 9.35 0.05
C VAL A 42 0.61 9.83 0.46
N TYR A 43 1.34 10.45 -0.47
CA TYR A 43 2.69 10.96 -0.22
C TYR A 43 2.70 12.10 0.81
N ASN A 44 1.77 13.05 0.69
CA ASN A 44 1.66 14.16 1.63
C ASN A 44 1.28 13.69 3.04
N ALA A 45 0.37 12.73 3.17
CA ALA A 45 0.03 12.16 4.46
C ALA A 45 1.24 11.53 5.15
N LEU A 46 2.10 10.85 4.38
CA LEU A 46 3.35 10.30 4.87
C LEU A 46 4.33 11.40 5.33
N LEU A 47 4.53 12.44 4.49
CA LEU A 47 5.41 13.56 4.83
C LEU A 47 4.97 14.29 6.10
N ASP A 48 3.68 14.54 6.25
CA ASP A 48 3.14 15.23 7.43
C ASP A 48 3.26 14.38 8.69
N SER A 49 3.08 13.09 8.59
CA SER A 49 3.32 12.17 9.69
C SER A 49 4.78 12.19 10.12
N ARG A 50 5.71 12.14 9.17
CA ARG A 50 7.15 12.23 9.43
C ARG A 50 7.55 13.56 10.08
N ARG A 51 7.05 14.68 9.59
CA ARG A 51 7.30 16.01 10.17
C ARG A 51 6.84 16.06 11.62
N ARG A 52 5.65 15.57 11.94
CA ARG A 52 5.13 15.52 13.31
C ARG A 52 6.02 14.69 14.24
N ILE A 53 6.48 13.53 13.79
CA ILE A 53 7.39 12.67 14.56
C ILE A 53 8.73 13.36 14.77
N ALA A 54 9.32 13.93 13.72
CA ALA A 54 10.60 14.65 13.80
C ALA A 54 10.53 15.80 14.79
N LEU A 55 9.47 16.61 14.76
CA LEU A 55 9.27 17.74 15.68
C LEU A 55 9.04 17.28 17.12
N ARG A 56 8.21 16.24 17.32
CA ARG A 56 7.85 15.76 18.65
C ARG A 56 9.03 15.15 19.39
N TYR A 57 9.88 14.41 18.68
CA TYR A 57 10.95 13.65 19.30
C TYR A 57 12.35 14.22 19.00
N HIS A 58 12.43 15.37 18.32
CA HIS A 58 13.69 16.02 17.92
C HIS A 58 14.68 15.04 17.22
N LYS A 59 14.14 14.10 16.45
CA LYS A 59 14.95 13.07 15.77
C LYS A 59 14.92 13.26 14.25
N LYS A 60 16.10 13.03 13.64
CA LYS A 60 16.19 12.91 12.19
C LYS A 60 15.67 11.54 11.77
N LEU A 61 14.57 11.52 11.03
CA LEU A 61 14.00 10.28 10.50
C LEU A 61 14.79 9.77 9.28
N PRO A 62 14.79 8.44 9.04
CA PRO A 62 15.36 7.86 7.83
C PRO A 62 14.80 8.52 6.57
N ALA A 63 15.58 8.58 5.50
CA ALA A 63 15.06 9.01 4.20
C ALA A 63 13.89 8.10 3.77
N LEU A 64 12.89 8.67 3.09
CA LEU A 64 11.88 7.87 2.42
C LEU A 64 12.53 7.11 1.27
N ASN A 65 12.15 5.87 1.09
CA ASN A 65 12.49 5.16 -0.11
C ASN A 65 11.71 5.79 -1.28
N ASP A 66 12.39 6.02 -2.39
CA ASP A 66 11.79 6.48 -3.65
C ASP A 66 11.21 5.26 -4.40
N ASN A 67 10.22 4.63 -3.76
CA ASN A 67 9.64 3.37 -4.18
C ASN A 67 8.14 3.45 -4.47
N LEU A 68 7.56 4.67 -4.47
CA LEU A 68 6.16 4.89 -4.79
C LEU A 68 6.00 5.36 -6.23
N PHE A 69 5.30 4.58 -7.03
CA PHE A 69 4.93 4.90 -8.40
C PHE A 69 3.42 5.00 -8.55
N VAL A 70 2.95 5.67 -9.58
CA VAL A 70 1.53 5.78 -9.89
C VAL A 70 1.33 5.61 -11.39
N THR A 71 0.36 4.81 -11.79
CA THR A 71 0.03 4.64 -13.20
C THR A 71 -0.54 5.92 -13.82
N GLY A 72 -1.28 6.71 -13.04
CA GLY A 72 -1.84 7.98 -13.49
C GLY A 72 -3.06 7.81 -14.39
N ILE A 73 -4.01 6.94 -14.00
CA ILE A 73 -5.29 6.77 -14.68
C ILE A 73 -5.89 8.15 -15.01
N SER A 74 -6.18 8.37 -16.28
CA SER A 74 -6.79 9.57 -16.83
C SER A 74 -8.18 9.27 -17.41
N ASP A 75 -8.80 10.29 -18.02
CA ASP A 75 -10.10 10.13 -18.68
C ASP A 75 -10.08 9.03 -19.76
N LYS A 76 -8.95 8.87 -20.44
CA LYS A 76 -8.79 7.82 -21.44
C LYS A 76 -8.91 6.42 -20.84
N GLU A 77 -8.18 6.17 -19.78
CA GLU A 77 -8.22 4.86 -19.10
C GLU A 77 -9.56 4.63 -18.41
N THR A 78 -10.25 5.68 -17.97
CA THR A 78 -11.60 5.57 -17.40
C THR A 78 -12.63 5.05 -18.42
N ILE A 79 -12.41 5.31 -19.72
CA ILE A 79 -13.30 4.87 -20.78
C ILE A 79 -12.88 3.52 -21.36
N PHE A 80 -11.57 3.31 -21.56
CA PHE A 80 -11.02 2.17 -22.30
C PHE A 80 -10.35 1.09 -21.43
N GLY A 81 -10.34 1.28 -20.11
CA GLY A 81 -9.63 0.41 -19.16
C GLY A 81 -8.18 0.82 -18.96
N GLY A 82 -7.66 0.55 -17.76
CA GLY A 82 -6.30 0.90 -17.33
C GLY A 82 -5.31 -0.26 -17.33
N GLU A 83 -5.73 -1.48 -17.65
CA GLU A 83 -4.90 -2.69 -17.57
C GLU A 83 -3.61 -2.58 -18.41
N LYS A 84 -3.71 -2.05 -19.64
CA LYS A 84 -2.54 -1.84 -20.50
C LYS A 84 -1.57 -0.83 -19.91
N LEU A 85 -2.09 0.23 -19.31
CA LEU A 85 -1.28 1.24 -18.62
C LEU A 85 -0.56 0.62 -17.43
N LEU A 86 -1.25 -0.18 -16.62
CA LEU A 86 -0.66 -0.89 -15.50
C LEU A 86 0.46 -1.82 -15.96
N LYS A 87 0.20 -2.65 -16.97
CA LYS A 87 1.19 -3.57 -17.53
C LYS A 87 2.46 -2.85 -17.96
N ASN A 88 2.34 -1.80 -18.76
CA ASN A 88 3.49 -1.01 -19.23
C ASN A 88 4.27 -0.41 -18.04
N THR A 89 3.57 0.13 -17.05
CA THR A 89 4.22 0.69 -15.84
C THR A 89 5.00 -0.37 -15.08
N LEU A 90 4.45 -1.58 -14.93
CA LEU A 90 5.14 -2.68 -14.26
C LEU A 90 6.39 -3.13 -15.02
N GLU A 91 6.31 -3.24 -16.35
CA GLU A 91 7.45 -3.61 -17.22
C GLU A 91 8.57 -2.56 -17.12
N GLU A 92 8.25 -1.27 -17.13
CA GLU A 92 9.22 -0.19 -16.96
C GLU A 92 9.90 -0.25 -15.59
N ILE A 93 9.14 -0.42 -14.51
CA ILE A 93 9.66 -0.53 -13.15
C ILE A 93 10.59 -1.72 -12.99
N ILE A 94 10.20 -2.87 -13.52
CA ILE A 94 11.04 -4.08 -13.47
C ILE A 94 12.37 -3.84 -14.16
N LYS A 95 12.36 -3.23 -15.33
CA LYS A 95 13.56 -2.93 -16.13
C LYS A 95 14.49 -1.92 -15.45
N GLU A 96 13.91 -0.88 -14.82
CA GLU A 96 14.69 0.22 -14.26
C GLU A 96 15.16 -0.01 -12.82
N LYS A 97 14.33 -0.64 -11.99
CA LYS A 97 14.55 -0.76 -10.54
C LYS A 97 14.99 -2.14 -10.10
N ASN A 98 14.71 -3.18 -10.89
CA ASN A 98 14.95 -4.59 -10.52
C ASN A 98 14.53 -4.90 -9.07
N PRO A 99 13.25 -4.69 -8.70
CA PRO A 99 12.79 -4.82 -7.32
C PRO A 99 12.76 -6.28 -6.86
N GLU A 100 12.86 -6.50 -5.55
CA GLU A 100 12.68 -7.83 -4.94
C GLU A 100 11.21 -8.24 -4.89
N CYS A 101 10.30 -7.26 -4.82
CA CYS A 101 8.85 -7.46 -4.83
C CYS A 101 8.14 -6.19 -5.28
N ILE A 102 7.01 -6.34 -5.98
CA ILE A 102 6.13 -5.24 -6.35
C ILE A 102 4.79 -5.41 -5.66
N ILE A 103 4.31 -4.35 -5.03
CA ILE A 103 2.95 -4.28 -4.47
C ILE A 103 2.13 -3.32 -5.32
N VAL A 104 1.08 -3.83 -5.95
CA VAL A 104 0.13 -3.04 -6.73
C VAL A 104 -1.10 -2.77 -5.87
N ILE A 105 -1.41 -1.50 -5.65
CA ILE A 105 -2.59 -1.09 -4.89
C ILE A 105 -3.60 -0.50 -5.88
N SER A 106 -4.74 -1.15 -6.07
CA SER A 106 -5.80 -0.61 -6.93
C SER A 106 -6.64 0.43 -6.19
N GLY A 107 -6.76 1.61 -6.77
CA GLY A 107 -7.58 2.70 -6.23
C GLY A 107 -9.06 2.57 -6.58
N CYS A 108 -9.87 3.53 -6.07
CA CYS A 108 -11.31 3.54 -6.29
C CYS A 108 -11.68 3.59 -7.78
N VAL A 109 -10.95 4.36 -8.59
CA VAL A 109 -11.23 4.46 -10.03
C VAL A 109 -11.04 3.12 -10.73
N ALA A 110 -9.91 2.43 -10.48
CA ALA A 110 -9.67 1.10 -11.04
C ALA A 110 -10.78 0.11 -10.67
N GLY A 111 -11.25 0.15 -9.41
CA GLY A 111 -12.36 -0.69 -8.97
C GLY A 111 -13.70 -0.36 -9.63
N VAL A 112 -13.98 0.92 -9.94
CA VAL A 112 -15.21 1.35 -10.60
C VAL A 112 -15.23 0.99 -12.08
N ILE A 113 -14.11 1.15 -12.78
CA ILE A 113 -14.02 0.81 -14.21
C ILE A 113 -13.90 -0.70 -14.44
N GLY A 114 -13.63 -1.48 -13.39
CA GLY A 114 -13.60 -2.94 -13.46
C GLY A 114 -12.30 -3.52 -14.03
N ASP A 115 -11.17 -2.82 -13.87
CA ASP A 115 -9.86 -3.32 -14.31
C ASP A 115 -9.50 -4.64 -13.61
N ASP A 116 -9.11 -5.66 -14.38
CA ASP A 116 -8.61 -6.92 -13.84
C ASP A 116 -7.13 -6.81 -13.45
N VAL A 117 -6.91 -6.04 -12.40
CA VAL A 117 -5.57 -5.80 -11.83
C VAL A 117 -4.90 -7.10 -11.39
N GLN A 118 -5.69 -8.07 -10.88
CA GLN A 118 -5.16 -9.34 -10.41
C GLN A 118 -4.52 -10.14 -11.55
N SER A 119 -5.20 -10.24 -12.68
CA SER A 119 -4.68 -10.96 -13.86
C SER A 119 -3.42 -10.29 -14.40
N VAL A 120 -3.37 -8.96 -14.45
CA VAL A 120 -2.16 -8.23 -14.87
C VAL A 120 -0.99 -8.53 -13.95
N CYS A 121 -1.19 -8.52 -12.63
CA CYS A 121 -0.15 -8.84 -11.65
C CYS A 121 0.34 -10.27 -11.78
N THR A 122 -0.57 -11.25 -11.88
CA THR A 122 -0.24 -12.67 -12.02
C THR A 122 0.57 -12.94 -13.29
N ASN A 123 0.17 -12.35 -14.42
CA ASN A 123 0.88 -12.49 -15.69
C ASN A 123 2.26 -11.84 -15.63
N THR A 124 2.38 -10.67 -15.01
CA THR A 124 3.67 -9.98 -14.86
C THR A 124 4.62 -10.78 -13.97
N GLU A 125 4.14 -11.35 -12.87
CA GLU A 125 4.92 -12.23 -12.00
C GLU A 125 5.41 -13.47 -12.76
N ALA A 126 4.54 -14.13 -13.52
CA ALA A 126 4.90 -15.31 -14.30
C ALA A 126 5.98 -15.04 -15.36
N LEU A 127 5.96 -13.85 -15.97
CA LEU A 127 6.92 -13.46 -16.99
C LEU A 127 8.26 -12.98 -16.43
N SER A 128 8.24 -12.26 -15.29
CA SER A 128 9.44 -11.63 -14.72
C SER A 128 10.14 -12.48 -13.67
N GLY A 129 9.43 -13.41 -13.03
CA GLY A 129 9.90 -14.13 -11.84
C GLY A 129 9.94 -13.29 -10.57
N ILE A 130 9.54 -12.03 -10.63
CA ILE A 130 9.48 -11.13 -9.47
C ILE A 130 8.09 -11.23 -8.84
N PRO A 131 7.96 -11.43 -7.52
CA PRO A 131 6.67 -11.43 -6.84
C PRO A 131 5.90 -10.12 -7.06
N VAL A 132 4.67 -10.22 -7.59
CA VAL A 132 3.78 -9.08 -7.80
C VAL A 132 2.47 -9.31 -7.05
N ILE A 133 2.24 -8.54 -6.00
CA ILE A 133 1.10 -8.70 -5.09
C ILE A 133 0.09 -7.61 -5.37
N HIS A 134 -1.15 -7.99 -5.69
CA HIS A 134 -2.25 -7.06 -5.79
C HIS A 134 -2.98 -6.94 -4.45
N ILE A 135 -3.14 -5.71 -3.95
CA ILE A 135 -3.93 -5.40 -2.77
C ILE A 135 -5.05 -4.42 -3.16
N PRO A 136 -6.32 -4.81 -3.06
CA PRO A 136 -7.44 -3.92 -3.36
C PRO A 136 -7.53 -2.81 -2.31
N GLY A 137 -7.32 -1.56 -2.74
CA GLY A 137 -7.29 -0.38 -1.88
C GLY A 137 -8.53 0.53 -1.98
N ALA A 138 -9.56 0.11 -2.72
CA ALA A 138 -10.77 0.89 -2.92
C ALA A 138 -11.54 1.10 -1.61
N GLY A 139 -11.40 2.28 -1.00
CA GLY A 139 -11.95 2.59 0.33
C GLY A 139 -13.47 2.58 0.42
N PHE A 140 -14.19 2.71 -0.72
CA PHE A 140 -15.67 2.64 -0.73
C PHE A 140 -16.20 1.20 -0.59
N MET A 141 -15.35 0.20 -0.79
CA MET A 141 -15.72 -1.22 -0.66
C MET A 141 -15.53 -1.73 0.78
N SER A 142 -14.89 -0.95 1.65
CA SER A 142 -14.63 -1.34 3.03
C SER A 142 -15.37 -0.44 4.02
N ASN A 143 -15.95 -1.06 5.04
CA ASN A 143 -16.66 -0.36 6.12
C ASN A 143 -15.80 -0.14 7.37
N GLN A 144 -14.54 -0.57 7.40
CA GLN A 144 -13.73 -0.59 8.62
C GLN A 144 -12.43 0.22 8.48
N GLN A 145 -12.17 1.03 9.47
CA GLN A 145 -10.87 1.67 9.70
C GLN A 145 -9.83 0.58 10.01
N GLN A 146 -8.63 0.67 9.43
CA GLN A 146 -7.52 -0.29 9.58
C GLN A 146 -7.59 -1.56 8.70
N GLU A 147 -8.59 -1.69 7.84
CA GLU A 147 -8.68 -2.85 6.93
C GLU A 147 -7.48 -2.91 5.98
N GLY A 148 -6.94 -1.75 5.54
CA GLY A 148 -5.75 -1.70 4.69
C GLY A 148 -4.50 -2.32 5.33
N ILE A 149 -4.26 -2.10 6.63
CA ILE A 149 -3.14 -2.72 7.36
C ILE A 149 -3.33 -4.23 7.46
N LEU A 150 -4.54 -4.65 7.83
CA LEU A 150 -4.86 -6.08 7.97
C LEU A 150 -4.75 -6.82 6.64
N LEU A 151 -5.27 -6.23 5.57
CA LEU A 151 -5.16 -6.76 4.21
C LEU A 151 -3.69 -6.90 3.80
N THR A 152 -2.90 -5.85 3.97
CA THR A 152 -1.47 -5.89 3.63
C THR A 152 -0.75 -7.00 4.40
N THR A 153 -0.97 -7.09 5.69
CA THR A 153 -0.35 -8.12 6.54
C THR A 153 -0.75 -9.52 6.08
N LYS A 154 -2.04 -9.72 5.75
CA LYS A 154 -2.55 -11.00 5.25
C LYS A 154 -1.86 -11.38 3.94
N PHE A 155 -1.85 -10.49 2.95
CA PHE A 155 -1.26 -10.77 1.63
C PHE A 155 0.26 -11.02 1.71
N LEU A 156 0.98 -10.27 2.52
CA LEU A 156 2.41 -10.50 2.72
C LEU A 156 2.67 -11.83 3.43
N TYR A 157 1.87 -12.16 4.44
CA TYR A 157 1.98 -13.43 5.13
C TYR A 157 1.71 -14.61 4.18
N GLU A 158 0.61 -14.58 3.42
CA GLU A 158 0.26 -15.63 2.47
C GLU A 158 1.35 -15.84 1.39
N LYS A 159 2.04 -14.77 0.99
CA LYS A 159 3.05 -14.82 -0.06
C LYS A 159 4.43 -15.27 0.42
N PHE A 160 4.84 -14.87 1.62
CA PHE A 160 6.23 -15.01 2.08
C PHE A 160 6.39 -15.86 3.35
N ALA A 161 5.30 -16.25 4.03
CA ALA A 161 5.43 -17.06 5.23
C ALA A 161 5.89 -18.48 4.89
N ASP A 162 6.96 -18.91 5.55
CA ASP A 162 7.39 -20.30 5.52
C ASP A 162 6.68 -21.07 6.62
N ASN A 163 5.77 -21.96 6.23
CA ASN A 163 5.03 -22.82 7.15
C ASN A 163 5.88 -23.94 7.77
N ASN A 164 7.11 -24.13 7.31
CA ASN A 164 8.02 -25.19 7.78
C ASN A 164 8.95 -24.73 8.91
N ILE A 165 8.85 -23.50 9.37
CA ILE A 165 9.68 -22.97 10.46
C ILE A 165 9.27 -23.66 11.77
N ARG A 166 10.25 -24.29 12.43
CA ARG A 166 10.06 -24.88 13.77
C ARG A 166 9.71 -23.80 14.78
N LYS A 167 8.63 -24.03 15.53
CA LYS A 167 8.23 -23.13 16.63
C LYS A 167 9.39 -23.00 17.63
N ASN A 168 9.81 -21.76 17.87
CA ASN A 168 10.77 -21.44 18.90
C ASN A 168 10.03 -20.81 20.09
N ASN A 169 10.04 -21.48 21.24
CA ASN A 169 9.32 -21.01 22.44
C ASN A 169 10.00 -19.81 23.13
N LYS A 170 11.12 -19.29 22.58
CA LYS A 170 11.90 -18.20 23.18
C LYS A 170 11.75 -16.86 22.45
N SER A 171 10.98 -16.80 21.38
CA SER A 171 10.78 -15.57 20.61
C SER A 171 9.31 -15.35 20.31
N ALA A 172 8.86 -14.10 20.41
CA ALA A 172 7.55 -13.66 20.00
C ALA A 172 7.70 -12.67 18.83
N LEU A 173 6.89 -12.81 17.80
CA LEU A 173 6.80 -11.84 16.71
C LEU A 173 5.53 -11.03 16.89
N ILE A 174 5.67 -9.73 17.06
CA ILE A 174 4.54 -8.80 17.22
C ILE A 174 4.17 -8.25 15.84
N PHE A 175 3.01 -8.67 15.34
CA PHE A 175 2.45 -8.17 14.09
C PHE A 175 1.50 -7.00 14.32
N GLY A 176 1.42 -6.08 13.36
CA GLY A 176 0.32 -5.12 13.27
C GLY A 176 0.51 -3.82 14.01
N ILE A 177 1.67 -3.56 14.58
CA ILE A 177 1.98 -2.25 15.17
C ILE A 177 2.74 -1.40 14.17
N ASN A 178 2.18 -1.22 12.99
CA ASN A 178 2.72 -0.28 12.05
C ASN A 178 1.99 1.07 12.16
N LYS A 179 1.90 1.57 13.39
CA LYS A 179 1.54 2.97 13.58
C LYS A 179 2.81 3.77 13.37
N LEU A 180 2.83 4.59 12.35
CA LEU A 180 3.87 5.61 12.06
C LEU A 180 4.21 6.51 13.27
N TYR A 181 3.62 6.24 14.40
CA TYR A 181 3.70 6.97 15.65
C TYR A 181 4.42 6.21 16.76
N LEU A 182 4.70 4.92 16.57
CA LEU A 182 5.42 4.12 17.56
C LEU A 182 6.89 4.08 17.17
N LEU A 183 7.71 4.65 18.00
CA LEU A 183 9.15 4.45 17.95
C LEU A 183 9.50 3.15 18.70
N PRO A 184 10.66 2.52 18.43
CA PRO A 184 11.07 1.31 19.13
C PRO A 184 10.97 1.38 20.65
N GLN A 185 11.18 2.57 21.22
CA GLN A 185 11.05 2.84 22.64
C GLN A 185 9.60 2.92 23.17
N ASP A 186 8.59 2.90 22.30
CA ASP A 186 7.17 2.88 22.69
C ASP A 186 6.66 1.42 22.76
N ILE A 187 7.52 0.43 22.54
CA ILE A 187 7.22 -1.02 22.50
C ILE A 187 7.80 -1.73 23.72
N GLU A 188 8.58 -1.03 24.56
CA GLU A 188 9.00 -1.52 25.87
C GLU A 188 7.80 -1.43 26.84
#